data_b99ede7304a3394817a69db19b53d345
#
_entry.id   b99ede7304a3394817a69db19b53d345
#
_cell.length_a   1.000
_cell.length_b   1.000
_cell.length_c   1.000
_cell.angle_alpha   90.00
_cell.angle_beta   90.00
_cell.angle_gamma   90.00
#
_symmetry.space_group_name_H-M   'P 1'
#
loop_
_entity.id
_entity.type
_entity.pdbx_description
1 polymer ?
#
loop_
_entity_poly.entity_id
_entity_poly.type
_entity_poly.pdbx_seq_one_letter_code
_entity_poly.pdbx_strand_id
1 'polypeptide(L)'
;MSRIRSALALVALGLAAVAGHAQTSPAISTIVAFSLSNPVGNLVQGADGALYGVGSPATSITGGVIYRTTLDGSDVRTLYQLKPEDALSPAGGLVLASDGLLYGTTKFGQAGQVDGAGSIFKLAAAGTGFQIIHRFAPVTASNQDGSPINTNGAYPEAELVEGGDGYLYGSTRAGGANGTGTIFKISRDGTDFKSLYSFAAVTSAAGSGLTVTVDGAAPAGPLVAGADNFLYGTASQGGTNGRGTVFRIAFDGTGFQVLHHFSATTADTTTGLLENADGATPLGGLLDGGDGFLYGLTAQGGTDGNGVVFAIPADGSTFTVLHSFTGADGARPVAELMVASSGKLYGVTSTGGINSEGATTALGTIFSIDRAGTSFSRLYSFDGKQGSLPSSRLLETAPGVFVGIATGAGSCSYGTVFRYSLAGDTVTGNTTCGQKKKNNSGGGSAGFAVLLLFAGLGLLRRRVA
;
A
#
# COMPACT_ATOMS: atom_id res chain seq x y z
N MET A 1 28.76 38.09 -80.41
CA MET A 1 29.63 38.01 -79.28
C MET A 1 28.93 38.69 -78.10
N SER A 2 28.17 37.87 -77.32
CA SER A 2 27.45 38.34 -76.14
C SER A 2 27.87 37.55 -74.94
N ARG A 3 28.40 38.21 -73.92
CA ARG A 3 28.84 37.61 -72.66
C ARG A 3 27.65 37.55 -71.71
N ILE A 4 27.22 36.33 -71.37
CA ILE A 4 26.27 36.06 -70.32
C ILE A 4 27.02 36.05 -68.96
N ARG A 5 26.67 36.96 -68.07
CA ARG A 5 27.13 36.94 -66.67
C ARG A 5 26.12 36.17 -65.84
N SER A 6 26.54 35.03 -65.33
CA SER A 6 25.75 34.25 -64.35
C SER A 6 25.92 34.87 -62.94
N ALA A 7 24.83 35.31 -62.34
CA ALA A 7 24.76 35.69 -60.93
C ALA A 7 24.53 34.47 -60.06
N LEU A 8 25.48 34.12 -59.21
CA LEU A 8 25.29 33.13 -58.13
C LEU A 8 24.55 33.84 -56.97
N ALA A 9 23.33 33.39 -56.71
CA ALA A 9 22.62 33.75 -55.49
C ALA A 9 23.06 32.79 -54.37
N LEU A 10 23.76 33.27 -53.36
CA LEU A 10 24.02 32.52 -52.10
C LEU A 10 22.73 32.53 -51.31
N VAL A 11 22.10 31.32 -51.14
CA VAL A 11 21.04 31.09 -50.18
C VAL A 11 21.73 30.72 -48.85
N ALA A 12 21.76 31.64 -47.90
CA ALA A 12 22.15 31.37 -46.51
C ALA A 12 21.02 30.61 -45.82
N LEU A 13 21.14 29.30 -45.69
CA LEU A 13 20.32 28.52 -44.76
C LEU A 13 20.69 28.89 -43.34
N GLY A 14 19.84 29.68 -42.67
CA GLY A 14 19.90 29.83 -41.21
C GLY A 14 19.55 28.52 -40.52
N LEU A 15 20.55 27.82 -40.00
CA LEU A 15 20.31 26.81 -39.00
C LEU A 15 19.81 27.50 -37.72
N ALA A 16 18.49 27.48 -37.49
CA ALA A 16 17.95 27.70 -36.16
C ALA A 16 18.41 26.52 -35.30
N ALA A 17 19.35 26.75 -34.38
CA ALA A 17 19.68 25.82 -33.34
C ALA A 17 18.42 25.62 -32.49
N VAL A 18 17.71 24.52 -32.71
CA VAL A 18 16.72 24.01 -31.76
C VAL A 18 17.54 23.71 -30.52
N ALA A 19 17.43 24.55 -29.48
CA ALA A 19 17.94 24.25 -28.16
C ALA A 19 17.28 22.95 -27.72
N GLY A 20 17.97 21.82 -27.92
CA GLY A 20 17.60 20.54 -27.41
C GLY A 20 17.51 20.70 -25.89
N HIS A 21 16.30 20.71 -25.34
CA HIS A 21 16.14 20.51 -23.92
C HIS A 21 16.78 19.15 -23.65
N ALA A 22 17.90 19.15 -22.93
CA ALA A 22 18.51 17.93 -22.44
C ALA A 22 17.41 17.20 -21.66
N GLN A 23 16.96 16.07 -22.17
CA GLN A 23 15.96 15.24 -21.50
C GLN A 23 16.62 14.74 -20.22
N THR A 24 16.27 15.36 -19.10
CA THR A 24 16.79 14.94 -17.79
C THR A 24 16.32 13.53 -17.52
N SER A 25 17.24 12.65 -17.13
CA SER A 25 16.88 11.27 -16.78
C SER A 25 16.03 11.27 -15.52
N PRO A 26 15.00 10.42 -15.42
CA PRO A 26 14.22 10.27 -14.19
C PRO A 26 15.11 9.99 -12.98
N ALA A 27 14.77 10.57 -11.83
CA ALA A 27 15.57 10.45 -10.62
C ALA A 27 14.70 10.06 -9.40
N ILE A 28 15.31 9.32 -8.49
CA ILE A 28 14.72 8.97 -7.19
C ILE A 28 15.55 9.59 -6.06
N SER A 29 14.90 10.05 -5.01
CA SER A 29 15.53 10.58 -3.80
C SER A 29 14.76 10.16 -2.56
N THR A 30 15.44 10.13 -1.42
CA THR A 30 14.81 9.87 -0.11
C THR A 30 14.31 11.18 0.48
N ILE A 31 13.03 11.25 0.85
CA ILE A 31 12.46 12.35 1.65
C ILE A 31 12.78 12.14 3.13
N VAL A 32 12.46 10.95 3.65
CA VAL A 32 12.70 10.57 5.06
C VAL A 32 13.22 9.16 5.12
N ALA A 33 14.23 8.91 5.95
CA ALA A 33 14.68 7.59 6.34
C ALA A 33 14.30 7.33 7.82
N PHE A 34 13.75 6.15 8.10
CA PHE A 34 13.27 5.78 9.42
C PHE A 34 14.28 4.94 10.18
N SER A 35 14.37 5.13 11.51
CA SER A 35 15.32 4.44 12.36
C SER A 35 14.71 3.58 13.47
N LEU A 36 13.42 3.73 13.75
CA LEU A 36 12.77 3.03 14.89
C LEU A 36 11.41 2.42 14.53
N SER A 37 10.85 2.76 13.38
CA SER A 37 9.56 2.26 12.92
C SER A 37 9.57 2.19 11.39
N ASN A 38 8.95 1.15 10.84
CA ASN A 38 8.78 1.03 9.40
C ASN A 38 7.58 1.87 8.97
N PRO A 39 7.72 2.76 7.99
CA PRO A 39 6.56 3.42 7.40
C PRO A 39 5.66 2.35 6.75
N VAL A 40 4.35 2.47 6.93
CA VAL A 40 3.37 1.51 6.42
C VAL A 40 2.14 2.23 5.88
N GLY A 41 1.34 1.52 5.10
CA GLY A 41 0.12 2.04 4.48
C GLY A 41 0.40 3.13 3.43
N ASN A 42 -0.62 3.89 3.09
CA ASN A 42 -0.53 4.96 2.10
C ASN A 42 -0.23 6.31 2.75
N LEU A 43 0.39 7.19 1.97
CA LEU A 43 0.57 8.61 2.32
C LEU A 43 -0.66 9.40 1.90
N VAL A 44 -1.03 10.39 2.70
CA VAL A 44 -2.02 11.40 2.32
C VAL A 44 -1.37 12.79 2.35
N GLN A 45 -1.71 13.65 1.37
CA GLN A 45 -1.27 15.04 1.35
C GLN A 45 -2.35 15.92 1.97
N GLY A 46 -1.95 16.72 2.96
CA GLY A 46 -2.83 17.71 3.59
C GLY A 46 -2.99 18.98 2.76
N ALA A 47 -3.95 19.80 3.13
CA ALA A 47 -4.16 21.13 2.51
C ALA A 47 -2.96 22.08 2.70
N ASP A 48 -2.09 21.80 3.67
CA ASP A 48 -0.81 22.51 3.89
C ASP A 48 0.32 22.02 2.96
N GLY A 49 0.02 21.12 2.04
CA GLY A 49 0.97 20.52 1.11
C GLY A 49 1.91 19.48 1.73
N ALA A 50 1.85 19.24 3.05
CA ALA A 50 2.68 18.23 3.70
C ALA A 50 2.12 16.82 3.53
N LEU A 51 2.97 15.83 3.74
CA LEU A 51 2.63 14.41 3.72
C LEU A 51 2.38 13.92 5.15
N TYR A 52 1.35 13.12 5.30
CA TYR A 52 0.98 12.46 6.54
C TYR A 52 1.02 10.95 6.35
N GLY A 53 1.53 10.23 7.33
CA GLY A 53 1.64 8.78 7.28
C GLY A 53 1.74 8.15 8.66
N VAL A 54 1.77 6.84 8.68
CA VAL A 54 1.92 6.05 9.91
C VAL A 54 3.16 5.18 9.84
N GLY A 55 3.75 4.91 11.00
CA GLY A 55 4.88 3.99 11.13
C GLY A 55 4.56 2.92 12.16
N SER A 56 4.71 1.67 11.77
CA SER A 56 4.57 0.52 12.66
C SER A 56 5.90 0.25 13.36
N PRO A 57 5.90 -0.06 14.66
CA PRO A 57 7.14 -0.33 15.38
C PRO A 57 7.80 -1.62 14.87
N ALA A 58 9.13 -1.66 14.90
CA ALA A 58 9.89 -2.86 14.54
C ALA A 58 9.70 -4.02 15.54
N THR A 59 9.20 -3.72 16.75
CA THR A 59 8.87 -4.70 17.79
C THR A 59 7.42 -4.50 18.22
N SER A 60 6.69 -5.57 18.44
CA SER A 60 5.24 -5.59 18.73
C SER A 60 4.81 -4.98 20.08
N ILE A 61 5.73 -4.43 20.87
CA ILE A 61 5.47 -3.98 22.25
C ILE A 61 5.32 -2.47 22.37
N THR A 62 5.74 -1.71 21.37
CA THR A 62 5.61 -0.24 21.36
C THR A 62 4.54 0.17 20.36
N GLY A 63 3.66 1.09 20.73
CA GLY A 63 2.71 1.68 19.80
C GLY A 63 3.44 2.31 18.60
N GLY A 64 2.79 2.37 17.45
CA GLY A 64 3.34 3.02 16.26
C GLY A 64 3.37 4.53 16.37
N VAL A 65 3.71 5.20 15.29
CA VAL A 65 3.76 6.67 15.18
C VAL A 65 2.82 7.15 14.09
N ILE A 66 2.26 8.33 14.30
CA ILE A 66 1.64 9.13 13.24
C ILE A 66 2.59 10.29 12.99
N TYR A 67 3.01 10.47 11.75
CA TYR A 67 4.02 11.47 11.38
C TYR A 67 3.54 12.41 10.27
N ARG A 68 4.21 13.56 10.20
CA ARG A 68 4.10 14.56 9.14
C ARG A 68 5.49 14.84 8.60
N THR A 69 5.61 15.05 7.28
CA THR A 69 6.82 15.54 6.63
C THR A 69 6.51 16.51 5.51
N THR A 70 7.38 17.48 5.27
CA THR A 70 7.35 18.27 4.04
C THR A 70 7.82 17.43 2.85
N LEU A 71 7.50 17.86 1.62
CA LEU A 71 7.88 17.15 0.39
C LEU A 71 9.40 17.07 0.17
N ASP A 72 10.16 17.94 0.80
CA ASP A 72 11.64 17.98 0.76
C ASP A 72 12.28 17.31 1.99
N GLY A 73 11.49 16.84 2.96
CA GLY A 73 11.99 16.23 4.19
C GLY A 73 12.64 17.20 5.18
N SER A 74 12.56 18.51 4.96
CA SER A 74 13.18 19.54 5.83
C SER A 74 12.51 19.63 7.20
N ASP A 75 11.22 19.28 7.30
CA ASP A 75 10.46 19.27 8.55
C ASP A 75 9.76 17.94 8.73
N VAL A 76 10.34 17.06 9.54
CA VAL A 76 9.78 15.75 9.91
C VAL A 76 9.37 15.78 11.38
N ARG A 77 8.09 15.51 11.65
CA ARG A 77 7.53 15.56 13.01
C ARG A 77 6.72 14.31 13.31
N THR A 78 6.88 13.78 14.52
CA THR A 78 5.90 12.89 15.12
C THR A 78 4.73 13.73 15.60
N LEU A 79 3.56 13.51 15.02
CA LEU A 79 2.31 14.15 15.44
C LEU A 79 1.75 13.50 16.68
N TYR A 80 1.78 12.17 16.71
CA TYR A 80 1.32 11.39 17.84
C TYR A 80 2.10 10.08 17.95
N GLN A 81 2.52 9.76 19.18
CA GLN A 81 3.08 8.46 19.53
C GLN A 81 1.97 7.62 20.14
N LEU A 82 1.54 6.58 19.44
CA LEU A 82 0.57 5.64 19.98
C LEU A 82 1.12 4.99 21.25
N LYS A 83 0.33 5.01 22.30
CA LYS A 83 0.67 4.41 23.59
C LYS A 83 0.09 3.00 23.65
N PRO A 84 0.67 2.13 24.48
CA PRO A 84 0.16 0.77 24.68
C PRO A 84 -1.32 0.71 25.09
N GLU A 85 -1.81 1.71 25.84
CA GLU A 85 -3.21 1.84 26.26
C GLU A 85 -4.14 2.32 25.14
N ASP A 86 -3.61 2.95 24.10
CA ASP A 86 -4.42 3.41 22.97
C ASP A 86 -4.74 2.25 22.02
N ALA A 87 -3.71 1.78 21.36
CA ALA A 87 -3.77 0.71 20.35
C ALA A 87 -2.35 0.37 19.85
N LEU A 88 -2.20 -0.73 19.12
CA LEU A 88 -0.91 -1.19 18.60
C LEU A 88 -0.93 -1.40 17.10
N SER A 89 0.20 -1.12 16.47
CA SER A 89 0.47 -1.39 15.05
C SER A 89 -0.53 -0.69 14.10
N PRO A 90 -0.40 0.62 13.88
CA PRO A 90 -1.11 1.26 12.78
C PRO A 90 -0.75 0.56 11.46
N ALA A 91 -1.72 0.36 10.57
CA ALA A 91 -1.55 -0.54 9.44
C ALA A 91 -1.93 0.08 8.09
N GLY A 92 -3.17 0.51 7.90
CA GLY A 92 -3.72 0.82 6.58
C GLY A 92 -3.33 2.18 5.97
N GLY A 93 -2.66 3.04 6.70
CA GLY A 93 -2.47 4.43 6.27
C GLY A 93 -3.50 5.38 6.88
N LEU A 94 -3.53 6.61 6.38
CA LEU A 94 -4.43 7.66 6.87
C LEU A 94 -5.33 8.15 5.73
N VAL A 95 -6.59 8.39 6.03
CA VAL A 95 -7.49 9.16 5.18
C VAL A 95 -7.70 10.55 5.79
N LEU A 96 -7.59 11.58 4.97
CA LEU A 96 -8.00 12.94 5.31
C LEU A 96 -9.45 13.09 4.88
N ALA A 97 -10.37 13.07 5.85
CA ALA A 97 -11.79 13.16 5.58
C ALA A 97 -12.24 14.60 5.31
N SER A 98 -13.46 14.76 4.80
CA SER A 98 -14.04 16.06 4.41
C SER A 98 -14.21 17.04 5.58
N ASP A 99 -14.15 16.57 6.84
CA ASP A 99 -14.13 17.41 8.05
C ASP A 99 -12.73 17.94 8.41
N GLY A 100 -11.70 17.62 7.61
CA GLY A 100 -10.31 18.04 7.81
C GLY A 100 -9.55 17.24 8.87
N LEU A 101 -10.13 16.16 9.40
CA LEU A 101 -9.46 15.28 10.34
C LEU A 101 -8.83 14.08 9.61
N LEU A 102 -7.76 13.58 10.21
CA LEU A 102 -7.09 12.35 9.78
C LEU A 102 -7.73 11.17 10.53
N TYR A 103 -8.04 10.11 9.78
CA TYR A 103 -8.56 8.85 10.32
C TYR A 103 -7.64 7.70 9.92
N GLY A 104 -7.52 6.70 10.80
CA GLY A 104 -6.72 5.53 10.52
C GLY A 104 -7.15 4.32 11.36
N THR A 105 -6.51 3.20 11.07
CA THR A 105 -6.76 1.92 11.73
C THR A 105 -5.52 1.42 12.45
N THR A 106 -5.72 0.61 13.48
CA THR A 106 -4.66 -0.17 14.12
C THR A 106 -5.01 -1.64 14.06
N LYS A 107 -4.03 -2.47 13.70
CA LYS A 107 -4.22 -3.91 13.57
C LYS A 107 -4.60 -4.58 14.88
N PHE A 108 -3.98 -4.15 15.99
CA PHE A 108 -4.20 -4.71 17.30
C PHE A 108 -4.81 -3.67 18.24
N GLY A 109 -5.56 -4.16 19.23
CA GLY A 109 -6.11 -3.34 20.29
C GLY A 109 -5.06 -2.96 21.35
N GLN A 110 -5.54 -2.67 22.55
CA GLN A 110 -4.72 -2.25 23.69
C GLN A 110 -3.72 -3.34 24.11
N ALA A 111 -2.51 -2.93 24.51
CA ALA A 111 -1.51 -3.86 25.04
C ALA A 111 -1.99 -4.58 26.30
N GLY A 112 -1.69 -5.89 26.39
CA GLY A 112 -2.11 -6.72 27.51
C GLY A 112 -3.52 -7.30 27.37
N GLN A 113 -4.29 -6.91 26.35
CA GLN A 113 -5.48 -7.62 25.95
C GLN A 113 -5.10 -8.64 24.89
N VAL A 114 -5.10 -9.91 25.26
CA VAL A 114 -4.68 -11.03 24.39
C VAL A 114 -5.57 -11.15 23.14
N ASP A 115 -6.77 -10.53 23.17
CA ASP A 115 -7.83 -10.65 22.17
C ASP A 115 -8.16 -9.31 21.50
N GLY A 116 -7.22 -8.35 21.50
CA GLY A 116 -7.46 -7.02 20.88
C GLY A 116 -7.54 -7.10 19.37
N ALA A 117 -8.74 -6.96 18.84
CA ALA A 117 -9.05 -7.12 17.41
C ALA A 117 -8.75 -5.87 16.56
N GLY A 118 -8.19 -4.82 17.14
CA GLY A 118 -7.88 -3.55 16.46
C GLY A 118 -8.82 -2.41 16.81
N SER A 119 -8.54 -1.23 16.25
CA SER A 119 -9.35 -0.03 16.49
C SER A 119 -9.32 0.95 15.33
N ILE A 120 -10.22 1.93 15.38
CA ILE A 120 -10.27 3.09 14.47
C ILE A 120 -10.01 4.33 15.30
N PHE A 121 -9.17 5.22 14.82
CA PHE A 121 -8.82 6.47 15.48
C PHE A 121 -8.98 7.68 14.57
N LYS A 122 -9.03 8.86 15.19
CA LYS A 122 -8.95 10.15 14.51
C LYS A 122 -8.05 11.13 15.24
N LEU A 123 -7.51 12.12 14.52
CA LEU A 123 -6.78 13.26 15.07
C LEU A 123 -6.77 14.43 14.07
N ALA A 124 -6.51 15.63 14.58
CA ALA A 124 -6.29 16.79 13.70
C ALA A 124 -4.91 16.72 13.02
N ALA A 125 -4.76 17.33 11.85
CA ALA A 125 -3.49 17.45 11.13
C ALA A 125 -2.37 18.15 11.95
N ALA A 126 -2.76 18.95 12.96
CA ALA A 126 -1.84 19.53 13.95
C ALA A 126 -1.27 18.52 14.97
N GLY A 127 -1.75 17.27 14.98
CA GLY A 127 -1.36 16.24 15.94
C GLY A 127 -2.12 16.30 17.27
N THR A 128 -3.16 17.12 17.37
CA THR A 128 -4.00 17.26 18.57
C THR A 128 -5.30 16.49 18.44
N GLY A 129 -5.98 16.28 19.57
CA GLY A 129 -7.31 15.65 19.57
C GLY A 129 -7.31 14.16 19.16
N PHE A 130 -6.22 13.44 19.40
CA PHE A 130 -6.21 11.99 19.18
C PHE A 130 -7.33 11.32 19.97
N GLN A 131 -8.12 10.51 19.30
CA GLN A 131 -9.25 9.80 19.89
C GLN A 131 -9.43 8.44 19.19
N ILE A 132 -9.59 7.39 19.98
CA ILE A 132 -10.14 6.12 19.50
C ILE A 132 -11.66 6.28 19.39
N ILE A 133 -12.19 6.13 18.17
CA ILE A 133 -13.63 6.27 17.90
C ILE A 133 -14.35 4.93 17.86
N HIS A 134 -13.60 3.82 17.66
CA HIS A 134 -14.16 2.48 17.71
C HIS A 134 -13.08 1.47 18.12
N ARG A 135 -13.48 0.48 18.92
CA ARG A 135 -12.69 -0.72 19.23
C ARG A 135 -13.43 -1.94 18.73
N PHE A 136 -12.77 -2.74 17.92
CA PHE A 136 -13.36 -4.00 17.48
C PHE A 136 -13.54 -4.95 18.66
N ALA A 137 -14.62 -5.73 18.63
CA ALA A 137 -14.96 -6.65 19.72
C ALA A 137 -13.84 -7.66 19.97
N PRO A 138 -13.60 -8.05 21.21
CA PRO A 138 -12.64 -9.11 21.52
C PRO A 138 -12.92 -10.38 20.74
N VAL A 139 -11.87 -11.11 20.42
CA VAL A 139 -11.97 -12.45 19.84
C VAL A 139 -12.52 -13.41 20.91
N THR A 140 -13.65 -14.01 20.65
CA THR A 140 -14.35 -14.90 21.62
C THR A 140 -14.19 -16.39 21.28
N ALA A 141 -13.81 -16.69 20.04
CA ALA A 141 -13.59 -18.05 19.55
C ALA A 141 -12.61 -18.02 18.36
N SER A 142 -12.19 -19.19 17.93
CA SER A 142 -11.49 -19.39 16.67
C SER A 142 -12.20 -20.46 15.87
N ASN A 143 -12.22 -20.33 14.54
CA ASN A 143 -12.70 -21.40 13.67
C ASN A 143 -11.66 -22.54 13.57
N GLN A 144 -11.93 -23.55 12.74
CA GLN A 144 -11.08 -24.75 12.62
C GLN A 144 -9.66 -24.47 12.11
N ASP A 145 -9.44 -23.38 11.39
CA ASP A 145 -8.12 -22.95 10.89
C ASP A 145 -7.40 -21.98 11.84
N GLY A 146 -7.98 -21.67 13.00
CA GLY A 146 -7.44 -20.74 13.99
C GLY A 146 -7.79 -19.27 13.73
N SER A 147 -8.56 -18.96 12.71
CA SER A 147 -9.00 -17.59 12.44
C SER A 147 -9.94 -17.07 13.53
N PRO A 148 -9.74 -15.81 14.01
CA PRO A 148 -10.53 -15.26 15.10
C PRO A 148 -11.99 -15.05 14.71
N ILE A 149 -12.90 -15.40 15.59
CA ILE A 149 -14.33 -15.15 15.46
C ILE A 149 -14.75 -14.09 16.48
N ASN A 150 -15.49 -13.10 16.03
CA ASN A 150 -16.14 -12.09 16.88
C ASN A 150 -17.34 -11.48 16.14
N THR A 151 -17.99 -10.47 16.75
CA THR A 151 -19.24 -9.92 16.18
C THR A 151 -19.03 -8.91 15.07
N ASN A 152 -17.87 -8.24 14.96
CA ASN A 152 -17.72 -7.06 14.10
C ASN A 152 -16.41 -6.97 13.31
N GLY A 153 -15.61 -8.03 13.32
CA GLY A 153 -14.35 -8.08 12.57
C GLY A 153 -13.10 -7.93 13.44
N ALA A 154 -11.96 -8.34 12.88
CA ALA A 154 -10.66 -8.26 13.52
C ALA A 154 -9.56 -7.94 12.52
N TYR A 155 -8.53 -7.23 12.98
CA TYR A 155 -7.37 -6.84 12.20
C TYR A 155 -7.73 -5.95 10.99
N PRO A 156 -8.22 -4.71 11.23
CA PRO A 156 -8.39 -3.71 10.18
C PRO A 156 -7.00 -3.27 9.70
N GLU A 157 -6.57 -3.82 8.58
CA GLU A 157 -5.23 -3.58 8.01
C GLU A 157 -5.28 -2.60 6.82
N ALA A 158 -6.46 -2.35 6.27
CA ALA A 158 -6.67 -1.46 5.13
C ALA A 158 -6.92 0.00 5.56
N GLU A 159 -6.60 0.93 4.67
CA GLU A 159 -6.99 2.33 4.76
C GLU A 159 -8.52 2.46 4.70
N LEU A 160 -9.06 3.41 5.43
CA LEU A 160 -10.47 3.77 5.36
C LEU A 160 -10.76 4.58 4.09
N VAL A 161 -11.99 4.54 3.61
CA VAL A 161 -12.48 5.41 2.54
C VAL A 161 -13.72 6.17 3.01
N GLU A 162 -13.82 7.45 2.67
CA GLU A 162 -15.03 8.24 2.91
C GLU A 162 -16.01 8.06 1.76
N GLY A 163 -17.24 7.65 2.07
CA GLY A 163 -18.31 7.56 1.09
C GLY A 163 -18.99 8.90 0.84
N GLY A 164 -19.74 9.00 -0.25
CA GLY A 164 -20.53 10.19 -0.59
C GLY A 164 -21.63 10.54 0.42
N ASP A 165 -21.98 9.61 1.33
CA ASP A 165 -22.91 9.78 2.44
C ASP A 165 -22.23 10.31 3.72
N GLY A 166 -20.91 10.54 3.70
CA GLY A 166 -20.13 11.06 4.81
C GLY A 166 -19.75 10.03 5.88
N TYR A 167 -20.06 8.74 5.67
CA TYR A 167 -19.53 7.66 6.49
C TYR A 167 -18.13 7.25 6.04
N LEU A 168 -17.38 6.70 6.97
CA LEU A 168 -16.12 6.01 6.68
C LEU A 168 -16.41 4.52 6.53
N TYR A 169 -15.80 3.92 5.52
CA TYR A 169 -15.91 2.51 5.20
C TYR A 169 -14.55 1.83 5.30
N GLY A 170 -14.54 0.58 5.71
CA GLY A 170 -13.33 -0.22 5.80
C GLY A 170 -13.60 -1.71 5.79
N SER A 171 -12.53 -2.47 5.83
CA SER A 171 -12.58 -3.91 5.93
C SER A 171 -11.73 -4.41 7.09
N THR A 172 -12.05 -5.61 7.58
CA THR A 172 -11.20 -6.33 8.51
C THR A 172 -10.75 -7.64 7.87
N ARG A 173 -9.46 -7.95 8.00
CA ARG A 173 -8.87 -9.14 7.39
C ARG A 173 -9.41 -10.45 7.96
N ALA A 174 -9.83 -10.42 9.21
CA ALA A 174 -10.32 -11.57 9.95
C ALA A 174 -11.50 -11.17 10.83
N GLY A 175 -12.00 -12.07 11.65
CA GLY A 175 -13.16 -11.84 12.51
C GLY A 175 -14.48 -11.92 11.73
N GLY A 176 -15.53 -11.36 12.31
CA GLY A 176 -16.88 -11.58 11.85
C GLY A 176 -17.41 -12.96 12.25
N ALA A 177 -18.61 -13.30 11.79
CA ALA A 177 -19.31 -14.54 12.15
C ALA A 177 -18.55 -15.81 11.77
N ASN A 178 -17.71 -15.75 10.73
CA ASN A 178 -17.03 -16.91 10.16
C ASN A 178 -15.50 -16.84 10.26
N GLY A 179 -14.94 -15.75 10.84
CA GLY A 179 -13.49 -15.57 10.94
C GLY A 179 -12.80 -15.12 9.65
N THR A 180 -13.52 -14.95 8.56
CA THR A 180 -13.02 -14.72 7.21
C THR A 180 -12.92 -13.24 6.83
N GLY A 181 -13.27 -12.35 7.76
CA GLY A 181 -13.25 -10.91 7.60
C GLY A 181 -14.62 -10.27 7.40
N THR A 182 -14.64 -8.94 7.48
CA THR A 182 -15.88 -8.14 7.36
C THR A 182 -15.66 -6.89 6.52
N ILE A 183 -16.79 -6.33 6.06
CA ILE A 183 -16.89 -4.95 5.57
C ILE A 183 -17.72 -4.18 6.58
N PHE A 184 -17.33 -2.98 6.92
CA PHE A 184 -18.02 -2.14 7.91
C PHE A 184 -18.14 -0.69 7.46
N LYS A 185 -19.09 0.04 8.09
CA LYS A 185 -19.14 1.49 8.06
C LYS A 185 -19.18 2.07 9.46
N ILE A 186 -18.75 3.33 9.59
CA ILE A 186 -18.75 4.08 10.84
C ILE A 186 -18.95 5.56 10.57
N SER A 187 -19.75 6.22 11.40
CA SER A 187 -19.83 7.69 11.40
C SER A 187 -18.52 8.32 11.89
N ARG A 188 -18.20 9.53 11.45
CA ARG A 188 -16.95 10.22 11.82
C ARG A 188 -16.81 10.53 13.30
N ASP A 189 -17.91 10.58 14.04
CA ASP A 189 -17.92 10.71 15.52
C ASP A 189 -17.80 9.36 16.24
N GLY A 190 -17.92 8.23 15.53
CA GLY A 190 -17.83 6.88 16.07
C GLY A 190 -19.13 6.36 16.69
N THR A 191 -20.23 7.11 16.66
CA THR A 191 -21.48 6.73 17.35
C THR A 191 -22.33 5.71 16.60
N ASP A 192 -22.19 5.64 15.27
CA ASP A 192 -22.91 4.69 14.41
C ASP A 192 -21.92 3.78 13.68
N PHE A 193 -21.61 2.64 14.28
CA PHE A 193 -20.82 1.56 13.68
C PHE A 193 -21.74 0.43 13.23
N LYS A 194 -21.56 -0.06 12.00
CA LYS A 194 -22.29 -1.20 11.46
C LYS A 194 -21.37 -2.13 10.69
N SER A 195 -21.36 -3.41 11.04
CA SER A 195 -20.84 -4.45 10.16
C SER A 195 -21.84 -4.65 9.02
N LEU A 196 -21.44 -4.35 7.79
CA LEU A 196 -22.29 -4.43 6.60
C LEU A 196 -22.32 -5.84 6.05
N TYR A 197 -21.19 -6.53 6.09
CA TYR A 197 -21.03 -7.87 5.53
C TYR A 197 -20.01 -8.68 6.32
N SER A 198 -20.27 -9.96 6.50
CA SER A 198 -19.31 -10.94 7.02
C SER A 198 -19.11 -12.00 5.95
N PHE A 199 -17.87 -12.16 5.49
CA PHE A 199 -17.56 -13.15 4.45
C PHE A 199 -17.93 -14.57 4.88
N ALA A 200 -18.24 -15.41 3.90
CA ALA A 200 -18.74 -16.77 4.13
C ALA A 200 -17.71 -17.67 4.82
N ALA A 201 -18.21 -18.69 5.46
CA ALA A 201 -17.39 -19.71 6.09
C ALA A 201 -16.53 -20.47 5.08
N VAL A 202 -15.37 -20.93 5.54
CA VAL A 202 -14.46 -21.76 4.77
C VAL A 202 -15.10 -23.12 4.45
N THR A 203 -15.07 -23.51 3.19
CA THR A 203 -15.61 -24.76 2.67
C THR A 203 -14.55 -25.71 2.10
N SER A 204 -13.25 -25.37 2.25
CA SER A 204 -12.14 -26.17 1.70
C SER A 204 -12.07 -27.56 2.32
N ALA A 205 -11.71 -28.55 1.50
CA ALA A 205 -11.41 -29.88 1.98
C ALA A 205 -10.20 -29.88 2.91
N ALA A 206 -10.23 -30.68 3.95
CA ALA A 206 -9.12 -30.87 4.87
C ALA A 206 -7.83 -31.26 4.08
N GLY A 207 -6.74 -30.52 4.32
CA GLY A 207 -5.44 -30.81 3.69
C GLY A 207 -5.16 -30.08 2.38
N SER A 208 -6.09 -29.29 1.82
CA SER A 208 -5.83 -28.50 0.60
C SER A 208 -4.87 -27.33 0.82
N GLY A 209 -4.74 -26.83 2.06
CA GLY A 209 -3.97 -25.61 2.38
C GLY A 209 -4.57 -24.33 1.81
N LEU A 210 -5.72 -24.40 1.13
CA LEU A 210 -6.41 -23.28 0.53
C LEU A 210 -7.65 -22.88 1.32
N THR A 211 -7.85 -21.59 1.52
CA THR A 211 -9.11 -21.04 2.04
C THR A 211 -10.09 -20.92 0.86
N VAL A 212 -11.05 -21.82 0.76
CA VAL A 212 -12.11 -21.77 -0.25
C VAL A 212 -13.39 -21.28 0.40
N THR A 213 -14.01 -20.27 -0.18
CA THR A 213 -15.31 -19.70 0.20
C THR A 213 -16.10 -19.35 -1.05
N VAL A 214 -17.38 -19.07 -0.93
CA VAL A 214 -18.19 -18.69 -2.10
C VAL A 214 -18.00 -17.26 -2.54
N ASP A 215 -17.49 -16.38 -1.66
CA ASP A 215 -17.50 -14.93 -1.83
C ASP A 215 -16.16 -14.23 -1.63
N GLY A 216 -15.17 -14.92 -1.09
CA GLY A 216 -13.86 -14.38 -0.76
C GLY A 216 -13.56 -14.51 0.74
N ALA A 217 -12.32 -14.23 1.10
CA ALA A 217 -11.83 -14.19 2.48
C ALA A 217 -10.62 -13.27 2.60
N ALA A 218 -10.36 -12.78 3.81
CA ALA A 218 -9.23 -11.94 4.12
C ALA A 218 -9.14 -10.70 3.20
N PRO A 219 -10.15 -9.80 3.19
CA PRO A 219 -10.02 -8.53 2.48
C PRO A 219 -8.84 -7.76 3.09
N ALA A 220 -7.90 -7.34 2.27
CA ALA A 220 -6.63 -6.77 2.72
C ALA A 220 -6.39 -5.35 2.18
N GLY A 221 -6.88 -5.05 0.99
CA GLY A 221 -6.76 -3.72 0.37
C GLY A 221 -7.88 -2.76 0.79
N PRO A 222 -7.65 -1.44 0.63
CA PRO A 222 -8.68 -0.44 0.79
C PRO A 222 -9.87 -0.68 -0.14
N LEU A 223 -11.04 -0.23 0.31
CA LEU A 223 -12.23 -0.19 -0.53
C LEU A 223 -12.22 1.06 -1.40
N VAL A 224 -12.89 0.99 -2.54
CA VAL A 224 -13.20 2.15 -3.40
C VAL A 224 -14.68 2.49 -3.23
N ALA A 225 -14.99 3.74 -2.91
CA ALA A 225 -16.35 4.24 -2.88
C ALA A 225 -16.72 4.79 -4.27
N GLY A 226 -17.56 4.07 -5.00
CA GLY A 226 -18.04 4.48 -6.31
C GLY A 226 -19.11 5.57 -6.22
N ALA A 227 -19.24 6.37 -7.28
CA ALA A 227 -20.28 7.38 -7.41
C ALA A 227 -21.70 6.78 -7.53
N ASP A 228 -21.80 5.48 -7.75
CA ASP A 228 -23.04 4.69 -7.82
C ASP A 228 -23.51 4.17 -6.46
N ASN A 229 -22.89 4.62 -5.35
CA ASN A 229 -23.13 4.18 -3.97
C ASN A 229 -22.80 2.70 -3.72
N PHE A 230 -21.89 2.14 -4.49
CA PHE A 230 -21.27 0.84 -4.21
C PHE A 230 -19.85 1.02 -3.66
N LEU A 231 -19.46 0.10 -2.81
CA LEU A 231 -18.08 -0.16 -2.42
C LEU A 231 -17.55 -1.28 -3.29
N TYR A 232 -16.34 -1.10 -3.79
CA TYR A 232 -15.61 -2.11 -4.55
C TYR A 232 -14.37 -2.52 -3.77
N GLY A 233 -14.03 -3.80 -3.82
CA GLY A 233 -12.87 -4.30 -3.07
C GLY A 233 -12.36 -5.64 -3.58
N THR A 234 -11.27 -6.07 -2.96
CA THR A 234 -10.64 -7.36 -3.21
C THR A 234 -10.59 -8.19 -1.93
N ALA A 235 -10.74 -9.48 -2.06
CA ALA A 235 -10.44 -10.44 -1.00
C ALA A 235 -9.24 -11.28 -1.44
N SER A 236 -8.19 -11.33 -0.62
CA SER A 236 -6.91 -11.93 -1.00
C SER A 236 -6.94 -13.47 -1.00
N GLN A 237 -7.93 -14.04 -0.38
CA GLN A 237 -8.18 -15.49 -0.28
C GLN A 237 -9.64 -15.79 -0.60
N GLY A 238 -10.01 -17.05 -0.56
CA GLY A 238 -11.38 -17.47 -0.84
C GLY A 238 -11.71 -17.42 -2.33
N GLY A 239 -13.00 -17.33 -2.64
CA GLY A 239 -13.51 -17.60 -3.97
C GLY A 239 -13.50 -19.09 -4.28
N THR A 240 -14.05 -19.47 -5.42
CA THR A 240 -14.23 -20.89 -5.82
C THR A 240 -12.93 -21.68 -5.92
N ASN A 241 -11.80 -21.00 -6.13
CA ASN A 241 -10.48 -21.61 -6.29
C ASN A 241 -9.51 -21.26 -5.13
N GLY A 242 -9.95 -20.54 -4.10
CA GLY A 242 -9.12 -20.12 -2.97
C GLY A 242 -8.03 -19.11 -3.34
N ARG A 243 -8.17 -18.41 -4.48
CA ARG A 243 -7.16 -17.48 -5.02
C ARG A 243 -7.55 -16.02 -4.92
N GLY A 244 -8.68 -15.76 -4.27
CA GLY A 244 -9.20 -14.42 -4.06
C GLY A 244 -10.34 -14.05 -4.99
N THR A 245 -10.93 -12.89 -4.75
CA THR A 245 -12.07 -12.36 -5.51
C THR A 245 -11.95 -10.84 -5.69
N VAL A 246 -12.68 -10.33 -6.70
CA VAL A 246 -13.08 -8.94 -6.79
C VAL A 246 -14.57 -8.89 -6.49
N PHE A 247 -15.02 -7.96 -5.66
CA PHE A 247 -16.42 -7.85 -5.24
C PHE A 247 -16.93 -6.41 -5.21
N ARG A 248 -18.26 -6.26 -5.14
CA ARG A 248 -18.94 -5.01 -4.81
C ARG A 248 -20.04 -5.23 -3.78
N ILE A 249 -20.42 -4.16 -3.08
CA ILE A 249 -21.53 -4.13 -2.11
C ILE A 249 -22.06 -2.70 -2.00
N ALA A 250 -23.36 -2.52 -1.86
CA ALA A 250 -23.93 -1.19 -1.67
C ALA A 250 -23.57 -0.58 -0.30
N PHE A 251 -23.59 0.74 -0.16
CA PHE A 251 -23.28 1.48 1.08
C PHE A 251 -24.18 1.10 2.27
N ASP A 252 -25.36 0.53 2.01
CA ASP A 252 -26.28 0.04 3.05
C ASP A 252 -26.01 -1.42 3.47
N GLY A 253 -25.09 -2.11 2.78
CA GLY A 253 -24.72 -3.50 3.00
C GLY A 253 -25.53 -4.52 2.19
N THR A 254 -26.41 -4.05 1.30
CA THR A 254 -27.17 -4.92 0.40
C THR A 254 -26.44 -5.18 -0.91
N GLY A 255 -26.93 -6.12 -1.73
CA GLY A 255 -26.44 -6.31 -3.08
C GLY A 255 -24.99 -6.76 -3.19
N PHE A 256 -24.44 -7.47 -2.19
CA PHE A 256 -23.10 -8.05 -2.31
C PHE A 256 -23.03 -8.96 -3.55
N GLN A 257 -22.00 -8.74 -4.36
CA GLN A 257 -21.75 -9.50 -5.58
C GLN A 257 -20.27 -9.72 -5.79
N VAL A 258 -19.88 -10.96 -6.10
CA VAL A 258 -18.55 -11.26 -6.63
C VAL A 258 -18.54 -10.92 -8.11
N LEU A 259 -17.64 -10.03 -8.50
CA LEU A 259 -17.44 -9.61 -9.90
C LEU A 259 -16.46 -10.54 -10.63
N HIS A 260 -15.47 -11.09 -9.90
CA HIS A 260 -14.50 -12.03 -10.45
C HIS A 260 -13.98 -13.00 -9.37
N HIS A 261 -13.87 -14.28 -9.73
CA HIS A 261 -13.14 -15.30 -8.98
C HIS A 261 -11.84 -15.60 -9.69
N PHE A 262 -10.71 -15.36 -9.05
CA PHE A 262 -9.42 -15.71 -9.64
C PHE A 262 -9.31 -17.22 -9.84
N SER A 263 -8.75 -17.64 -10.97
CA SER A 263 -8.67 -19.04 -11.36
C SER A 263 -7.65 -19.83 -10.52
N ALA A 264 -7.79 -21.14 -10.54
CA ALA A 264 -6.84 -22.03 -9.88
C ALA A 264 -5.42 -21.84 -10.45
N THR A 265 -4.42 -21.96 -9.60
CA THR A 265 -3.01 -21.87 -10.01
C THR A 265 -2.37 -23.24 -10.09
N THR A 266 -1.40 -23.37 -10.99
CA THR A 266 -0.49 -24.50 -11.10
C THR A 266 0.91 -24.04 -10.68
N ALA A 267 1.62 -24.85 -9.88
CA ALA A 267 3.02 -24.53 -9.56
C ALA A 267 3.92 -24.85 -10.75
N ASP A 268 4.71 -23.88 -11.19
CA ASP A 268 5.80 -24.13 -12.14
C ASP A 268 6.84 -25.05 -11.52
N THR A 269 7.26 -26.06 -12.24
CA THR A 269 8.15 -27.11 -11.72
C THR A 269 9.58 -26.68 -11.52
N THR A 270 9.99 -25.57 -12.13
CA THR A 270 11.37 -25.04 -12.07
C THR A 270 11.50 -23.97 -10.99
N THR A 271 10.55 -23.04 -10.95
CA THR A 271 10.59 -21.86 -10.06
C THR A 271 9.77 -22.06 -8.77
N GLY A 272 8.79 -22.98 -8.80
CA GLY A 272 7.80 -23.15 -7.73
C GLY A 272 6.78 -22.02 -7.65
N LEU A 273 6.80 -21.05 -8.58
CA LEU A 273 5.84 -19.96 -8.63
C LEU A 273 4.45 -20.48 -9.04
N LEU A 274 3.42 -19.82 -8.56
CA LEU A 274 2.03 -20.18 -8.83
C LEU A 274 1.53 -19.42 -10.06
N GLU A 275 1.27 -20.15 -11.15
CA GLU A 275 0.88 -19.60 -12.44
C GLU A 275 -0.58 -19.85 -12.77
N ASN A 276 -1.21 -18.92 -13.45
CA ASN A 276 -2.52 -18.99 -14.07
C ASN A 276 -2.69 -17.85 -15.09
N ALA A 277 -3.86 -17.74 -15.71
CA ALA A 277 -4.06 -16.73 -16.75
C ALA A 277 -4.42 -15.34 -16.19
N ASP A 278 -5.04 -15.25 -15.01
CA ASP A 278 -5.74 -14.04 -14.53
C ASP A 278 -5.20 -13.47 -13.21
N GLY A 279 -4.15 -14.10 -12.64
CA GLY A 279 -3.59 -13.65 -11.38
C GLY A 279 -4.16 -14.35 -10.16
N ALA A 280 -3.57 -14.10 -9.00
CA ALA A 280 -3.97 -14.67 -7.72
C ALA A 280 -3.56 -13.77 -6.54
N THR A 281 -4.26 -13.89 -5.44
CA THR A 281 -3.95 -13.20 -4.18
C THR A 281 -3.89 -11.67 -4.37
N PRO A 282 -5.00 -11.00 -4.69
CA PRO A 282 -5.06 -9.54 -4.74
C PRO A 282 -4.88 -9.00 -3.31
N LEU A 283 -3.77 -8.32 -3.03
CA LEU A 283 -3.44 -7.75 -1.71
C LEU A 283 -3.73 -6.26 -1.65
N GLY A 284 -3.59 -5.55 -2.77
CA GLY A 284 -3.94 -4.14 -2.88
C GLY A 284 -5.43 -3.91 -3.12
N GLY A 285 -5.87 -2.67 -2.91
CA GLY A 285 -7.20 -2.22 -3.30
C GLY A 285 -7.34 -2.05 -4.81
N LEU A 286 -8.52 -1.64 -5.21
CA LEU A 286 -8.81 -1.26 -6.58
C LEU A 286 -8.59 0.25 -6.78
N LEU A 287 -8.43 0.67 -8.00
CA LEU A 287 -8.46 2.07 -8.44
C LEU A 287 -9.69 2.27 -9.33
N ASP A 288 -10.55 3.23 -8.99
CA ASP A 288 -11.56 3.72 -9.95
C ASP A 288 -10.86 4.59 -11.01
N GLY A 289 -10.90 4.15 -12.24
CA GLY A 289 -10.30 4.88 -13.35
C GLY A 289 -11.06 6.12 -13.78
N GLY A 290 -12.31 6.31 -13.31
CA GLY A 290 -13.21 7.36 -13.77
C GLY A 290 -13.67 7.18 -15.24
N ASP A 291 -13.40 6.03 -15.83
CA ASP A 291 -13.76 5.64 -17.20
C ASP A 291 -14.73 4.44 -17.25
N GLY A 292 -15.28 4.07 -16.08
CA GLY A 292 -16.16 2.92 -15.92
C GLY A 292 -15.44 1.60 -15.63
N PHE A 293 -14.10 1.64 -15.55
CA PHE A 293 -13.28 0.50 -15.19
C PHE A 293 -12.63 0.65 -13.79
N LEU A 294 -12.54 -0.45 -13.12
CA LEU A 294 -11.72 -0.64 -11.94
C LEU A 294 -10.41 -1.31 -12.34
N TYR A 295 -9.30 -0.80 -11.82
CA TYR A 295 -7.96 -1.33 -12.09
C TYR A 295 -7.39 -1.93 -10.81
N GLY A 296 -6.74 -3.08 -10.93
CA GLY A 296 -6.18 -3.76 -9.76
C GLY A 296 -4.91 -4.54 -10.05
N LEU A 297 -4.34 -5.07 -8.98
CA LEU A 297 -3.10 -5.84 -8.99
C LEU A 297 -3.28 -7.16 -8.25
N THR A 298 -2.60 -8.21 -8.70
CA THR A 298 -2.49 -9.46 -7.94
C THR A 298 -1.04 -9.73 -7.59
N ALA A 299 -0.81 -10.22 -6.37
CA ALA A 299 0.56 -10.47 -5.89
C ALA A 299 1.18 -11.76 -6.44
N GLN A 300 0.36 -12.66 -6.98
CA GLN A 300 0.74 -13.96 -7.52
C GLN A 300 -0.04 -14.24 -8.79
N GLY A 301 0.22 -15.37 -9.43
CA GLY A 301 -0.42 -15.75 -10.68
C GLY A 301 0.10 -14.95 -11.87
N GLY A 302 -0.62 -15.01 -12.99
CA GLY A 302 -0.11 -14.58 -14.28
C GLY A 302 0.75 -15.67 -14.93
N THR A 303 1.24 -15.41 -16.13
CA THR A 303 2.00 -16.40 -16.94
C THR A 303 3.31 -16.85 -16.30
N ASP A 304 3.90 -16.00 -15.45
CA ASP A 304 5.19 -16.25 -14.79
C ASP A 304 5.07 -16.27 -13.26
N GLY A 305 3.85 -16.31 -12.72
CA GLY A 305 3.59 -16.39 -11.28
C GLY A 305 3.92 -15.15 -10.45
N ASN A 306 4.31 -14.04 -11.08
CA ASN A 306 4.80 -12.82 -10.43
C ASN A 306 3.70 -11.77 -10.20
N GLY A 307 2.45 -12.09 -10.53
CA GLY A 307 1.31 -11.19 -10.43
C GLY A 307 0.94 -10.51 -11.75
N VAL A 308 -0.21 -9.85 -11.75
CA VAL A 308 -0.73 -9.15 -12.94
C VAL A 308 -1.24 -7.75 -12.61
N VAL A 309 -1.33 -6.92 -13.64
CA VAL A 309 -2.19 -5.73 -13.70
C VAL A 309 -3.46 -6.12 -14.44
N PHE A 310 -4.63 -5.79 -13.89
CA PHE A 310 -5.91 -6.10 -14.53
C PHE A 310 -6.86 -4.91 -14.58
N ALA A 311 -7.83 -4.98 -15.46
CA ALA A 311 -8.99 -4.08 -15.53
C ALA A 311 -10.28 -4.89 -15.51
N ILE A 312 -11.32 -4.36 -14.85
CA ILE A 312 -12.66 -4.95 -14.79
C ILE A 312 -13.69 -3.81 -14.76
N PRO A 313 -14.75 -3.84 -15.59
CA PRO A 313 -15.82 -2.86 -15.47
C PRO A 313 -16.54 -3.00 -14.13
N ALA A 314 -17.17 -1.92 -13.67
CA ALA A 314 -17.90 -1.88 -12.38
C ALA A 314 -19.07 -2.90 -12.30
N ASP A 315 -19.58 -3.37 -13.45
CA ASP A 315 -20.61 -4.41 -13.54
C ASP A 315 -20.06 -5.85 -13.53
N GLY A 316 -18.73 -6.01 -13.65
CA GLY A 316 -18.06 -7.31 -13.69
C GLY A 316 -18.16 -8.07 -15.02
N SER A 317 -18.65 -7.44 -16.11
CA SER A 317 -18.97 -8.11 -17.36
C SER A 317 -17.77 -8.71 -18.10
N THR A 318 -16.58 -8.11 -17.95
CA THR A 318 -15.37 -8.56 -18.65
C THR A 318 -14.13 -8.31 -17.82
N PHE A 319 -13.38 -9.35 -17.45
CA PHE A 319 -12.08 -9.25 -16.80
C PHE A 319 -10.97 -9.26 -17.85
N THR A 320 -10.02 -8.32 -17.75
CA THR A 320 -8.92 -8.18 -18.71
C THR A 320 -7.59 -8.08 -17.99
N VAL A 321 -6.63 -8.93 -18.32
CA VAL A 321 -5.24 -8.79 -17.90
C VAL A 321 -4.55 -7.77 -18.82
N LEU A 322 -4.04 -6.71 -18.24
CA LEU A 322 -3.32 -5.65 -18.96
C LEU A 322 -1.81 -5.95 -19.04
N HIS A 323 -1.24 -6.60 -18.02
CA HIS A 323 0.17 -6.99 -17.97
C HIS A 323 0.38 -8.14 -17.00
N SER A 324 1.25 -9.08 -17.37
CA SER A 324 1.73 -10.15 -16.48
C SER A 324 3.22 -9.91 -16.18
N PHE A 325 3.56 -9.80 -14.91
CA PHE A 325 4.93 -9.49 -14.49
C PHE A 325 5.86 -10.70 -14.68
N THR A 326 7.04 -10.44 -15.23
CA THR A 326 8.05 -11.46 -15.57
C THR A 326 9.12 -11.67 -14.48
N GLY A 327 9.06 -10.93 -13.38
CA GLY A 327 10.12 -10.87 -12.38
C GLY A 327 11.21 -9.84 -12.71
N ALA A 328 11.68 -9.77 -13.94
CA ALA A 328 12.65 -8.76 -14.38
C ALA A 328 12.07 -7.34 -14.44
N ASP A 329 10.82 -7.20 -14.77
CA ASP A 329 10.10 -5.92 -14.79
C ASP A 329 9.37 -5.60 -13.48
N GLY A 330 9.36 -6.53 -12.55
CA GLY A 330 8.76 -6.47 -11.24
C GLY A 330 8.13 -7.79 -10.84
N ALA A 331 7.86 -7.96 -9.55
CA ALA A 331 7.14 -9.11 -9.00
C ALA A 331 6.39 -8.71 -7.73
N ARG A 332 5.32 -9.44 -7.45
CA ARG A 332 4.53 -9.29 -6.23
C ARG A 332 4.08 -7.83 -5.96
N PRO A 333 3.29 -7.21 -6.84
CA PRO A 333 2.66 -5.95 -6.52
C PRO A 333 1.67 -6.14 -5.36
N VAL A 334 1.76 -5.28 -4.34
CA VAL A 334 0.96 -5.40 -3.11
C VAL A 334 0.18 -4.12 -2.79
N ALA A 335 0.48 -3.03 -3.50
CA ALA A 335 -0.17 -1.73 -3.33
C ALA A 335 -1.31 -1.54 -4.35
N GLU A 336 -1.96 -0.39 -4.29
CA GLU A 336 -2.92 0.03 -5.31
C GLU A 336 -2.22 0.75 -6.47
N LEU A 337 -2.88 0.76 -7.61
CA LEU A 337 -2.53 1.66 -8.70
C LEU A 337 -2.98 3.10 -8.39
N MET A 338 -2.37 4.07 -9.06
CA MET A 338 -2.85 5.44 -9.12
C MET A 338 -2.98 5.89 -10.58
N VAL A 339 -3.92 6.78 -10.86
CA VAL A 339 -3.98 7.49 -12.13
C VAL A 339 -3.26 8.82 -11.99
N ALA A 340 -2.27 9.07 -12.85
CA ALA A 340 -1.53 10.32 -12.86
C ALA A 340 -2.23 11.37 -13.73
N SER A 341 -1.81 12.64 -13.57
CA SER A 341 -2.26 13.76 -14.40
C SER A 341 -2.04 13.53 -15.90
N SER A 342 -1.09 12.66 -16.26
CA SER A 342 -0.85 12.20 -17.64
C SER A 342 -1.92 11.24 -18.20
N GLY A 343 -2.86 10.76 -17.36
CA GLY A 343 -3.85 9.74 -17.69
C GLY A 343 -3.32 8.29 -17.62
N LYS A 344 -2.02 8.07 -17.44
CA LYS A 344 -1.43 6.74 -17.24
C LYS A 344 -1.63 6.23 -15.83
N LEU A 345 -1.62 4.92 -15.69
CA LEU A 345 -1.59 4.21 -14.41
C LEU A 345 -0.14 4.06 -13.96
N TYR A 346 0.10 4.28 -12.67
CA TYR A 346 1.40 4.05 -12.03
C TYR A 346 1.23 3.12 -10.84
N GLY A 347 2.24 2.29 -10.62
CA GLY A 347 2.25 1.36 -9.49
C GLY A 347 3.66 0.96 -9.07
N VAL A 348 3.72 0.16 -8.04
CA VAL A 348 4.96 -0.42 -7.52
C VAL A 348 4.84 -1.93 -7.41
N THR A 349 5.98 -2.63 -7.51
CA THR A 349 6.08 -4.04 -7.15
C THR A 349 7.00 -4.18 -5.96
N SER A 350 6.64 -5.01 -4.98
CA SER A 350 7.43 -5.13 -3.74
C SER A 350 8.73 -5.91 -3.94
N THR A 351 8.81 -6.74 -4.96
CA THR A 351 10.00 -7.53 -5.30
C THR A 351 10.24 -7.49 -6.80
N GLY A 352 11.25 -8.22 -7.27
CA GLY A 352 11.64 -8.21 -8.68
C GLY A 352 12.41 -6.96 -9.08
N GLY A 353 12.59 -6.78 -10.37
CA GLY A 353 13.44 -5.75 -10.96
C GLY A 353 14.83 -6.24 -11.30
N ILE A 354 15.56 -5.46 -12.10
CA ILE A 354 16.96 -5.76 -12.49
C ILE A 354 17.84 -4.56 -12.13
N ASN A 355 19.09 -4.84 -11.75
CA ASN A 355 20.11 -3.81 -11.53
C ASN A 355 20.70 -3.27 -12.85
N SER A 356 21.66 -2.35 -12.75
CA SER A 356 22.38 -1.80 -13.92
C SER A 356 23.18 -2.84 -14.71
N GLU A 357 23.48 -3.99 -14.11
CA GLU A 357 24.19 -5.10 -14.71
C GLU A 357 23.26 -6.16 -15.33
N GLY A 358 21.94 -5.95 -15.25
CA GLY A 358 20.92 -6.87 -15.78
C GLY A 358 20.57 -8.04 -14.85
N ALA A 359 21.15 -8.11 -13.63
CA ALA A 359 20.80 -9.15 -12.66
C ALA A 359 19.52 -8.78 -11.89
N THR A 360 18.70 -9.77 -11.57
CA THR A 360 17.47 -9.60 -10.78
C THR A 360 17.82 -9.13 -9.36
N THR A 361 17.15 -8.05 -8.87
CA THR A 361 17.48 -7.44 -7.59
C THR A 361 16.55 -7.85 -6.45
N ALA A 362 15.35 -8.33 -6.72
CA ALA A 362 14.33 -8.67 -5.72
C ALA A 362 13.95 -7.53 -4.74
N LEU A 363 14.25 -6.27 -5.07
CA LEU A 363 14.04 -5.11 -4.19
C LEU A 363 12.83 -4.26 -4.57
N GLY A 364 12.19 -4.58 -5.69
CA GLY A 364 10.99 -3.94 -6.19
C GLY A 364 11.22 -2.91 -7.30
N THR A 365 10.12 -2.47 -7.90
CA THR A 365 10.14 -1.54 -9.05
C THR A 365 9.07 -0.46 -8.92
N ILE A 366 9.25 0.63 -9.69
CA ILE A 366 8.20 1.57 -10.06
C ILE A 366 7.90 1.34 -11.53
N PHE A 367 6.63 1.28 -11.91
CA PHE A 367 6.20 1.08 -13.29
C PHE A 367 5.08 2.06 -13.69
N SER A 368 4.89 2.21 -14.98
CA SER A 368 3.71 2.84 -15.57
C SER A 368 3.13 1.97 -16.68
N ILE A 369 1.82 2.10 -16.91
CA ILE A 369 1.11 1.40 -17.97
C ILE A 369 -0.04 2.30 -18.44
N ASP A 370 -0.41 2.24 -19.72
CA ASP A 370 -1.64 2.85 -20.18
C ASP A 370 -2.87 2.01 -19.80
N ARG A 371 -4.05 2.61 -19.86
CA ARG A 371 -5.30 1.95 -19.49
C ARG A 371 -5.70 0.78 -20.41
N ALA A 372 -5.13 0.73 -21.63
CA ALA A 372 -5.35 -0.35 -22.59
C ALA A 372 -4.35 -1.51 -22.44
N GLY A 373 -3.33 -1.37 -21.57
CA GLY A 373 -2.30 -2.38 -21.40
C GLY A 373 -1.22 -2.42 -22.49
N THR A 374 -1.23 -1.45 -23.44
CA THR A 374 -0.36 -1.49 -24.63
C THR A 374 1.02 -0.89 -24.40
N SER A 375 1.22 -0.12 -23.36
CA SER A 375 2.43 0.68 -23.09
C SER A 375 2.92 0.50 -21.66
N PHE A 376 3.35 -0.71 -21.31
CA PHE A 376 4.00 -0.97 -20.02
C PHE A 376 5.45 -0.46 -20.03
N SER A 377 5.88 0.16 -18.95
CA SER A 377 7.26 0.60 -18.74
C SER A 377 7.68 0.42 -17.29
N ARG A 378 8.75 -0.33 -17.07
CA ARG A 378 9.47 -0.30 -15.80
C ARG A 378 10.29 0.98 -15.73
N LEU A 379 9.96 1.86 -14.83
CA LEU A 379 10.56 3.20 -14.70
C LEU A 379 11.78 3.21 -13.80
N TYR A 380 11.76 2.40 -12.74
CA TYR A 380 12.84 2.31 -11.76
C TYR A 380 12.90 0.91 -11.14
N SER A 381 14.11 0.43 -10.83
CA SER A 381 14.34 -0.73 -9.97
C SER A 381 15.08 -0.27 -8.72
N PHE A 382 14.56 -0.62 -7.56
CA PHE A 382 15.18 -0.27 -6.28
C PHE A 382 16.51 -1.01 -6.10
N ASP A 383 17.52 -0.29 -5.59
CA ASP A 383 18.88 -0.78 -5.33
C ASP A 383 19.22 -0.83 -3.82
N GLY A 384 18.24 -0.54 -2.97
CA GLY A 384 18.36 -0.50 -1.52
C GLY A 384 18.80 0.84 -0.93
N LYS A 385 19.37 1.76 -1.72
CA LYS A 385 19.81 3.07 -1.21
C LYS A 385 18.64 3.97 -0.81
N GLN A 386 17.60 4.02 -1.64
CA GLN A 386 16.38 4.79 -1.38
C GLN A 386 15.27 3.91 -0.78
N GLY A 387 15.63 2.76 -0.24
CA GLY A 387 14.71 1.78 0.31
C GLY A 387 14.59 0.52 -0.55
N SER A 388 13.79 -0.41 -0.07
CA SER A 388 13.41 -1.64 -0.76
C SER A 388 11.98 -2.03 -0.35
N LEU A 389 11.39 -2.98 -1.06
CA LEU A 389 10.04 -3.46 -0.78
C LEU A 389 9.01 -2.30 -0.80
N PRO A 390 8.90 -1.54 -1.91
CA PRO A 390 7.87 -0.52 -1.99
C PRO A 390 6.49 -1.17 -1.87
N SER A 391 5.62 -0.57 -1.03
CA SER A 391 4.37 -1.21 -0.60
C SER A 391 3.18 -0.27 -0.49
N SER A 392 3.37 1.04 -0.78
CA SER A 392 2.27 2.00 -0.78
C SER A 392 1.83 2.35 -2.20
N ARG A 393 0.58 2.78 -2.35
CA ARG A 393 0.15 3.53 -3.51
C ARG A 393 1.07 4.73 -3.71
N LEU A 394 1.42 5.03 -4.95
CA LEU A 394 2.09 6.29 -5.29
C LEU A 394 1.11 7.46 -5.16
N LEU A 395 1.61 8.61 -4.75
CA LEU A 395 0.87 9.86 -4.70
C LEU A 395 1.57 10.87 -5.62
N GLU A 396 0.88 11.39 -6.63
CA GLU A 396 1.41 12.46 -7.48
C GLU A 396 1.24 13.80 -6.75
N THR A 397 2.36 14.42 -6.41
CA THR A 397 2.39 15.71 -5.66
C THR A 397 2.57 16.92 -6.58
N ALA A 398 3.03 16.68 -7.78
CA ALA A 398 3.07 17.61 -8.92
C ALA A 398 3.14 16.77 -10.20
N PRO A 399 2.79 17.32 -11.39
CA PRO A 399 2.84 16.57 -12.64
C PRO A 399 4.19 15.86 -12.86
N GLY A 400 4.15 14.52 -12.91
CA GLY A 400 5.35 13.68 -13.06
C GLY A 400 6.23 13.55 -11.82
N VAL A 401 5.76 13.97 -10.64
CA VAL A 401 6.46 13.85 -9.37
C VAL A 401 5.65 12.99 -8.42
N PHE A 402 6.19 11.86 -8.04
CA PHE A 402 5.53 10.85 -7.23
C PHE A 402 6.24 10.65 -5.90
N VAL A 403 5.47 10.41 -4.85
CA VAL A 403 5.99 9.98 -3.55
C VAL A 403 5.39 8.63 -3.17
N GLY A 404 6.15 7.85 -2.41
CA GLY A 404 5.72 6.53 -1.96
C GLY A 404 6.54 6.06 -0.76
N ILE A 405 6.20 4.89 -0.26
CA ILE A 405 6.84 4.24 0.88
C ILE A 405 7.54 2.98 0.42
N ALA A 406 8.80 2.82 0.85
CA ALA A 406 9.54 1.59 0.81
C ALA A 406 9.78 1.12 2.25
N THR A 407 9.31 -0.08 2.60
CA THR A 407 9.28 -0.57 3.99
C THR A 407 10.58 -1.18 4.47
N GLY A 408 11.51 -1.46 3.56
CA GLY A 408 12.81 -2.05 3.87
C GLY A 408 13.99 -1.17 3.46
N ALA A 409 15.18 -1.52 3.93
CA ALA A 409 16.46 -0.89 3.60
C ALA A 409 16.45 0.66 3.79
N GLY A 410 17.15 1.40 2.92
CA GLY A 410 17.41 2.82 3.09
C GLY A 410 18.54 3.08 4.08
N SER A 411 18.99 4.35 4.19
CA SER A 411 20.16 4.73 5.00
C SER A 411 20.05 4.35 6.49
N CYS A 412 18.83 4.19 7.02
CA CYS A 412 18.57 3.86 8.41
C CYS A 412 17.99 2.45 8.63
N SER A 413 17.89 1.64 7.60
CA SER A 413 17.48 0.22 7.62
C SER A 413 16.01 -0.08 7.97
N TYR A 414 15.18 0.93 8.23
CA TYR A 414 13.76 0.75 8.59
C TYR A 414 12.80 1.30 7.53
N GLY A 415 13.29 1.47 6.29
CA GLY A 415 12.49 1.97 5.18
C GLY A 415 12.55 3.48 5.03
N THR A 416 11.86 3.98 4.00
CA THR A 416 11.93 5.37 3.56
C THR A 416 10.57 5.86 3.06
N VAL A 417 10.36 7.17 3.13
CA VAL A 417 9.52 7.89 2.18
C VAL A 417 10.41 8.33 1.03
N PHE A 418 10.12 7.91 -0.18
CA PHE A 418 10.88 8.27 -1.38
C PHE A 418 10.10 9.23 -2.28
N ARG A 419 10.83 9.99 -3.10
CA ARG A 419 10.33 10.83 -4.19
C ARG A 419 10.93 10.34 -5.49
N TYR A 420 10.09 10.14 -6.50
CA TYR A 420 10.48 9.82 -7.86
C TYR A 420 10.02 10.92 -8.80
N SER A 421 10.93 11.46 -9.62
CA SER A 421 10.65 12.53 -10.56
C SER A 421 10.98 12.11 -11.98
N LEU A 422 10.04 12.26 -12.90
CA LEU A 422 10.25 12.06 -14.33
C LEU A 422 11.17 13.13 -14.94
N ALA A 423 11.20 14.33 -14.36
CA ALA A 423 12.07 15.42 -14.77
C ALA A 423 13.51 15.32 -14.26
N GLY A 424 13.80 14.34 -13.38
CA GLY A 424 15.15 14.10 -12.87
C GLY A 424 15.61 15.01 -11.72
N ASP A 425 14.74 15.87 -11.21
CA ASP A 425 15.04 16.70 -10.04
C ASP A 425 14.98 15.86 -8.74
N THR A 426 15.86 16.18 -7.80
CA THR A 426 15.99 15.49 -6.51
C THR A 426 15.83 16.46 -5.34
N VAL A 427 15.53 15.90 -4.16
CA VAL A 427 15.52 16.65 -2.89
C VAL A 427 16.60 16.11 -1.95
N THR A 428 17.14 16.98 -1.10
CA THR A 428 18.09 16.59 -0.06
C THR A 428 17.36 16.18 1.20
N GLY A 429 16.57 15.16 1.19
CA GLY A 429 15.73 14.76 2.29
C GLY A 429 16.45 14.49 3.62
N ASN A 430 15.69 14.18 4.66
CA ASN A 430 16.20 13.83 5.97
C ASN A 430 16.60 12.35 6.02
N THR A 431 17.89 12.10 5.82
CA THR A 431 18.48 10.75 5.86
C THR A 431 19.26 10.48 7.16
N THR A 432 19.14 11.38 8.15
CA THR A 432 19.88 11.28 9.43
C THR A 432 19.19 10.30 10.38
N CYS A 433 19.84 9.19 10.64
CA CYS A 433 19.33 8.14 11.53
C CYS A 433 19.37 8.59 13.00
N GLY A 434 18.22 8.69 13.66
CA GLY A 434 18.14 8.79 15.12
C GLY A 434 18.50 10.14 15.76
N GLN A 435 18.66 11.20 15.00
CA GLN A 435 18.87 12.54 15.58
C GLN A 435 17.52 13.20 15.88
N LYS A 436 17.06 13.12 17.14
CA LYS A 436 16.13 14.12 17.66
C LYS A 436 16.78 15.49 17.52
N LYS A 437 16.24 16.41 16.73
CA LYS A 437 16.56 17.82 16.86
C LYS A 437 16.32 18.22 18.30
N LYS A 438 17.40 18.49 19.05
CA LYS A 438 17.31 19.15 20.37
C LYS A 438 16.61 20.48 20.16
N ASN A 439 15.36 20.59 20.59
CA ASN A 439 14.79 21.89 20.86
C ASN A 439 15.60 22.46 22.01
N ASN A 440 16.38 23.51 21.75
CA ASN A 440 17.01 24.34 22.76
C ASN A 440 15.92 25.14 23.49
N SER A 441 15.28 24.51 24.48
CA SER A 441 14.68 25.18 25.63
C SER A 441 15.36 24.57 26.85
N GLY A 442 16.10 25.41 27.55
CA GLY A 442 16.94 25.02 28.67
C GLY A 442 16.17 24.39 29.83
N GLY A 443 16.76 23.37 30.43
CA GLY A 443 16.25 22.72 31.65
C GLY A 443 16.93 21.36 31.86
N GLY A 444 17.78 21.27 32.84
CA GLY A 444 18.83 20.30 33.10
C GLY A 444 18.48 18.83 33.29
N SER A 445 19.48 18.08 33.02
CA SER A 445 20.00 16.84 33.63
C SER A 445 19.10 15.61 33.81
N ALA A 446 19.54 14.52 33.31
CA ALA A 446 20.10 13.34 33.94
C ALA A 446 20.19 12.20 32.92
N GLY A 447 21.41 11.76 32.65
CA GLY A 447 21.67 10.61 31.78
C GLY A 447 21.27 9.33 32.48
N PHE A 448 20.57 8.46 31.78
CA PHE A 448 20.55 7.02 32.03
C PHE A 448 21.12 6.31 30.82
N ALA A 449 22.37 5.85 30.97
CA ALA A 449 22.96 4.90 30.05
C ALA A 449 22.35 3.52 30.35
N VAL A 450 21.62 2.96 29.44
CA VAL A 450 21.18 1.56 29.48
C VAL A 450 22.24 0.72 28.78
N LEU A 451 22.99 -0.02 29.55
CA LEU A 451 23.96 -1.03 29.15
C LEU A 451 23.16 -2.24 28.61
N LEU A 452 23.25 -2.57 27.34
CA LEU A 452 22.72 -3.82 26.78
C LEU A 452 23.75 -4.96 27.07
N LEU A 453 23.43 -5.80 28.02
CA LEU A 453 24.07 -7.10 28.22
C LEU A 453 23.46 -8.13 27.27
N PHE A 454 24.24 -8.61 26.31
CA PHE A 454 23.96 -9.82 25.56
C PHE A 454 24.16 -11.05 26.44
N ALA A 455 23.08 -11.74 26.80
CA ALA A 455 23.16 -13.09 27.37
C ALA A 455 22.82 -14.09 26.26
N GLY A 456 23.81 -14.81 25.79
CA GLY A 456 23.65 -15.97 24.92
C GLY A 456 23.00 -17.12 25.70
N LEU A 457 21.94 -17.72 25.12
CA LEU A 457 21.41 -18.99 25.57
C LEU A 457 21.79 -20.09 24.56
N GLY A 458 22.65 -20.98 25.04
CA GLY A 458 23.08 -22.17 24.33
C GLY A 458 21.96 -23.21 24.26
N LEU A 459 21.90 -23.87 23.11
CA LEU A 459 21.09 -25.06 22.84
C LEU A 459 21.56 -26.25 23.70
N LEU A 460 20.69 -26.76 24.56
CA LEU A 460 20.81 -28.09 25.14
C LEU A 460 19.83 -29.06 24.42
N ARG A 461 20.37 -29.89 23.55
CA ARG A 461 19.73 -31.12 23.08
C ARG A 461 19.65 -32.12 24.24
N ARG A 462 18.45 -32.56 24.60
CA ARG A 462 18.26 -33.83 25.31
C ARG A 462 17.63 -34.86 24.37
N ARG A 463 18.37 -35.91 24.11
CA ARG A 463 17.87 -37.21 23.67
C ARG A 463 17.23 -37.90 24.87
N VAL A 464 16.07 -38.48 24.66
CA VAL A 464 15.54 -39.54 25.53
C VAL A 464 15.16 -40.70 24.63
N ALA A 465 15.53 -41.87 25.05
CA ALA A 465 15.39 -43.18 24.46
C ALA A 465 13.92 -43.62 24.25
#